data_cfd7f39aa0d8a7d99f134136cfeeca93
#
_entry.id   cfd7f39aa0d8a7d99f134136cfeeca93
#
_cell.length_a   1.000
_cell.length_b   1.000
_cell.length_c   1.000
_cell.angle_alpha   90.00
_cell.angle_beta   90.00
_cell.angle_gamma   90.00
#
_symmetry.space_group_name_H-M   'P 1'
#
loop_
_entity.id
_entity.type
_entity.pdbx_description
1 polymer ?
#
loop_
_entity_poly.entity_id
_entity_poly.type
_entity_poly.pdbx_seq_one_letter_code
_entity_poly.pdbx_strand_id
1 'polypeptide(L)'
;MQESIFSAIYISLYVSIISTLTSFVFSFPLSVFIVIKKFKLKSILITVINALTSIPPVCAGLICYLAVSRSGPLGWMEILYTPYAMMIAQFIIIMPIILSLIIRNLEEEYPLFEEEFRSYGAKYFQILKLLLLNKYKVYFTIGIIGFGRA
;
A
#
# COMPACT_ATOMS: atom_id res chain seq x y z
N MET A 1 18.82 20.00 23.30
CA MET A 1 19.22 19.58 21.94
C MET A 1 19.11 18.05 21.74
N GLN A 2 19.60 17.22 22.65
CA GLN A 2 19.46 15.74 22.54
C GLN A 2 17.98 15.30 22.62
N GLU A 3 17.19 15.82 23.55
CA GLU A 3 15.76 15.46 23.68
C GLU A 3 14.95 15.81 22.44
N SER A 4 15.26 16.92 21.76
CA SER A 4 14.56 17.29 20.52
C SER A 4 14.91 16.36 19.34
N ILE A 5 16.13 15.81 19.30
CA ILE A 5 16.53 14.84 18.28
C ILE A 5 15.84 13.48 18.52
N PHE A 6 15.80 13.00 19.76
CA PHE A 6 15.13 11.75 20.08
C PHE A 6 13.63 11.81 19.80
N SER A 7 12.96 12.92 20.14
CA SER A 7 11.53 13.10 19.82
C SER A 7 11.28 13.15 18.32
N ALA A 8 12.15 13.78 17.54
CA ALA A 8 12.02 13.80 16.07
C ALA A 8 12.17 12.40 15.45
N ILE A 9 13.16 11.63 15.92
CA ILE A 9 13.35 10.23 15.46
C ILE A 9 12.14 9.37 15.82
N TYR A 10 11.64 9.50 17.05
CA TYR A 10 10.47 8.75 17.49
C TYR A 10 9.24 9.06 16.66
N ILE A 11 8.94 10.33 16.40
CA ILE A 11 7.81 10.75 15.57
C ILE A 11 7.98 10.23 14.15
N SER A 12 9.16 10.32 13.56
CA SER A 12 9.45 9.83 12.21
C SER A 12 9.19 8.32 12.10
N LEU A 13 9.75 7.52 13.02
CA LEU A 13 9.52 6.07 13.05
C LEU A 13 8.05 5.72 13.28
N TYR A 14 7.39 6.40 14.20
CA TYR A 14 5.97 6.20 14.48
C TYR A 14 5.11 6.44 13.25
N VAL A 15 5.31 7.57 12.57
CA VAL A 15 4.59 7.95 11.34
C VAL A 15 4.84 6.92 10.25
N SER A 16 6.10 6.51 10.03
CA SER A 16 6.47 5.55 8.99
C SER A 16 5.89 4.16 9.24
N ILE A 17 5.91 3.67 10.47
CA ILE A 17 5.32 2.38 10.83
C ILE A 17 3.80 2.39 10.61
N ILE A 18 3.11 3.40 11.11
CA ILE A 18 1.64 3.47 10.98
C ILE A 18 1.23 3.61 9.52
N SER A 19 1.89 4.48 8.75
CA SER A 19 1.60 4.68 7.33
C SER A 19 1.82 3.41 6.51
N THR A 20 2.88 2.66 6.80
CA THR A 20 3.16 1.39 6.12
C THR A 20 2.13 0.32 6.49
N LEU A 21 1.80 0.18 7.78
CA LEU A 21 0.81 -0.79 8.23
C LEU A 21 -0.57 -0.50 7.65
N THR A 22 -1.01 0.75 7.69
CA THR A 22 -2.31 1.14 7.11
C THR A 22 -2.31 0.92 5.61
N SER A 23 -1.26 1.31 4.88
CA SER A 23 -1.12 1.06 3.45
C SER A 23 -1.20 -0.43 3.14
N PHE A 24 -0.55 -1.30 3.92
CA PHE A 24 -0.58 -2.74 3.74
C PHE A 24 -1.98 -3.31 3.97
N VAL A 25 -2.65 -2.90 5.06
CA VAL A 25 -4.00 -3.35 5.42
C VAL A 25 -5.02 -2.99 4.33
N PHE A 26 -4.91 -1.82 3.71
CA PHE A 26 -5.80 -1.40 2.62
C PHE A 26 -5.41 -2.03 1.28
N SER A 27 -4.13 -2.11 0.96
CA SER A 27 -3.65 -2.65 -0.32
C SER A 27 -3.94 -4.14 -0.45
N PHE A 28 -3.87 -4.89 0.65
CA PHE A 28 -4.03 -6.34 0.64
C PHE A 28 -5.41 -6.79 0.13
N PRO A 29 -6.55 -6.40 0.74
CA PRO A 29 -7.87 -6.80 0.26
C PRO A 29 -8.18 -6.24 -1.13
N LEU A 30 -7.68 -5.04 -1.46
CA LEU A 30 -7.88 -4.42 -2.75
C LEU A 30 -7.15 -5.19 -3.86
N SER A 31 -5.92 -5.64 -3.63
CA SER A 31 -5.16 -6.46 -4.58
C SER A 31 -5.81 -7.81 -4.85
N VAL A 32 -6.28 -8.47 -3.79
CA VAL A 32 -7.02 -9.74 -3.89
C VAL A 32 -8.29 -9.56 -4.73
N PHE A 33 -9.03 -8.50 -4.48
CA PHE A 33 -10.24 -8.18 -5.23
C PHE A 33 -9.94 -7.95 -6.72
N ILE A 34 -8.89 -7.18 -7.05
CA ILE A 34 -8.47 -6.88 -8.43
C ILE A 34 -8.02 -8.14 -9.15
N VAL A 35 -7.28 -9.03 -8.49
CA VAL A 35 -6.73 -10.23 -9.14
C VAL A 35 -7.79 -11.28 -9.37
N ILE A 36 -8.63 -11.57 -8.38
CA ILE A 36 -9.64 -12.65 -8.46
C ILE A 36 -10.80 -12.27 -9.40
N LYS A 37 -11.24 -11.01 -9.38
CA LYS A 37 -12.35 -10.59 -10.24
C LYS A 37 -11.89 -10.34 -11.68
N LYS A 38 -12.59 -11.00 -12.62
CA LYS A 38 -12.45 -10.76 -14.07
C LYS A 38 -13.38 -9.62 -14.48
N PHE A 39 -12.81 -8.43 -14.75
CA PHE A 39 -13.56 -7.29 -15.29
C PHE A 39 -12.81 -6.61 -16.43
N LYS A 40 -13.56 -6.00 -17.35
CA LYS A 40 -12.97 -5.45 -18.61
C LYS A 40 -11.91 -4.36 -18.40
N LEU A 41 -11.99 -3.61 -17.30
CA LEU A 41 -11.07 -2.50 -17.00
C LEU A 41 -9.88 -2.90 -16.13
N LYS A 42 -9.69 -4.20 -15.82
CA LYS A 42 -8.60 -4.69 -14.95
C LYS A 42 -7.23 -4.23 -15.43
N SER A 43 -6.94 -4.40 -16.71
CA SER A 43 -5.64 -4.01 -17.28
C SER A 43 -5.38 -2.50 -17.17
N ILE A 44 -6.37 -1.68 -17.43
CA ILE A 44 -6.28 -0.23 -17.28
C ILE A 44 -6.02 0.16 -15.83
N LEU A 45 -6.75 -0.45 -14.89
CA LEU A 45 -6.58 -0.19 -13.46
C LEU A 45 -5.17 -0.54 -12.98
N ILE A 46 -4.64 -1.70 -13.37
CA ILE A 46 -3.27 -2.11 -13.04
C ILE A 46 -2.25 -1.15 -13.64
N THR A 47 -2.46 -0.71 -14.90
CA THR A 47 -1.58 0.27 -15.54
C THR A 47 -1.58 1.60 -14.78
N VAL A 48 -2.74 2.08 -14.35
CA VAL A 48 -2.86 3.32 -13.54
C VAL A 48 -2.15 3.15 -12.19
N ILE A 49 -2.36 2.03 -11.50
CA ILE A 49 -1.68 1.74 -10.23
C ILE A 49 -0.15 1.76 -10.43
N ASN A 50 0.34 1.10 -11.48
CA ASN A 50 1.78 1.09 -11.80
C ASN A 50 2.31 2.49 -12.16
N ALA A 51 1.54 3.31 -12.87
CA ALA A 51 1.91 4.69 -13.16
C ALA A 51 2.02 5.54 -11.87
N LEU A 52 1.11 5.33 -10.91
CA LEU A 52 1.14 6.01 -9.61
C LEU A 52 2.42 5.70 -8.81
N THR A 53 3.01 4.50 -8.98
CA THR A 53 4.28 4.16 -8.31
C THR A 53 5.47 5.00 -8.80
N SER A 54 5.35 5.61 -9.96
CA SER A 54 6.40 6.42 -10.57
C SER A 54 6.35 7.91 -10.17
N ILE A 55 5.34 8.30 -9.40
CA ILE A 55 5.22 9.70 -8.93
C ILE A 55 6.36 10.01 -7.95
N PRO A 56 7.15 11.07 -8.21
CA PRO A 56 8.19 11.50 -7.28
C PRO A 56 7.60 11.86 -5.91
N PRO A 57 8.21 11.44 -4.79
CA PRO A 57 7.72 11.72 -3.44
C PRO A 57 7.49 13.21 -3.17
N VAL A 58 8.33 14.08 -3.76
CA VAL A 58 8.19 15.53 -3.63
C VAL A 58 6.88 16.04 -4.25
N CYS A 59 6.50 15.51 -5.42
CA CYS A 59 5.25 15.87 -6.08
C CYS A 59 4.03 15.41 -5.25
N ALA A 60 4.08 14.19 -4.73
CA ALA A 60 3.02 13.66 -3.87
C ALA A 60 2.90 14.47 -2.56
N GLY A 61 4.02 14.84 -1.94
CA GLY A 61 4.06 15.71 -0.77
C GLY A 61 3.48 17.10 -1.04
N LEU A 62 3.78 17.69 -2.20
CA LEU A 62 3.23 18.98 -2.61
C LEU A 62 1.72 18.91 -2.84
N ILE A 63 1.24 17.87 -3.51
CA ILE A 63 -0.21 17.65 -3.73
C ILE A 63 -0.92 17.51 -2.38
N CYS A 64 -0.37 16.71 -1.46
CA CYS A 64 -0.90 16.55 -0.12
C CYS A 64 -0.92 17.88 0.64
N TYR A 65 0.17 18.66 0.59
CA TYR A 65 0.26 19.98 1.20
C TYR A 65 -0.83 20.93 0.66
N LEU A 66 -0.98 21.02 -0.65
CA LEU A 66 -2.01 21.88 -1.25
C LEU A 66 -3.42 21.41 -0.89
N ALA A 67 -3.67 20.11 -0.82
CA ALA A 67 -4.98 19.56 -0.45
C ALA A 67 -5.35 19.88 1.00
N VAL A 68 -4.38 19.81 1.93
CA VAL A 68 -4.59 19.98 3.38
C VAL A 68 -4.40 21.43 3.83
N SER A 69 -3.84 22.30 2.97
CA SER A 69 -3.68 23.74 3.22
C SER A 69 -5.02 24.42 3.49
N ARG A 70 -5.02 25.53 4.23
CA ARG A 70 -6.24 26.30 4.56
C ARG A 70 -7.06 26.72 3.34
N SER A 71 -6.41 26.90 2.19
CA SER A 71 -7.07 27.19 0.90
C SER A 71 -7.43 25.94 0.11
N GLY A 72 -7.07 24.76 0.58
CA GLY A 72 -7.31 23.48 -0.07
C GLY A 72 -8.64 22.83 0.33
N PRO A 73 -9.08 21.80 -0.40
CA PRO A 73 -10.36 21.10 -0.17
C PRO A 73 -10.46 20.42 1.20
N LEU A 74 -9.33 20.08 1.83
CA LEU A 74 -9.26 19.44 3.15
C LEU A 74 -8.78 20.41 4.24
N GLY A 75 -8.73 21.73 3.96
CA GLY A 75 -8.27 22.76 4.90
C GLY A 75 -9.09 22.83 6.19
N TRP A 76 -10.34 22.40 6.15
CA TRP A 76 -11.23 22.31 7.31
C TRP A 76 -10.76 21.31 8.38
N MET A 77 -9.87 20.38 8.04
CA MET A 77 -9.32 19.41 8.99
C MET A 77 -8.25 20.00 9.91
N GLU A 78 -7.66 21.15 9.55
CA GLU A 78 -6.61 21.87 10.32
C GLU A 78 -5.43 21.00 10.77
N ILE A 79 -5.10 19.95 9.98
CA ILE A 79 -4.03 18.98 10.30
C ILE A 79 -2.66 19.37 9.74
N LEU A 80 -2.54 20.47 9.03
CA LEU A 80 -1.28 20.95 8.47
C LEU A 80 -0.24 21.13 9.58
N TYR A 81 0.99 20.70 9.32
CA TYR A 81 2.11 20.66 10.28
C TYR A 81 1.93 19.69 11.46
N THR A 82 1.00 18.77 11.38
CA THR A 82 0.84 17.68 12.36
C THR A 82 1.38 16.37 11.84
N PRO A 83 1.69 15.38 12.72
CA PRO A 83 2.06 14.02 12.29
C PRO A 83 1.00 13.34 11.41
N TYR A 84 -0.27 13.72 11.55
CA TYR A 84 -1.36 13.18 10.73
C TYR A 84 -1.25 13.57 9.26
N ALA A 85 -0.86 14.81 8.95
CA ALA A 85 -0.60 15.22 7.57
C ALA A 85 0.55 14.43 6.94
N MET A 86 1.60 14.15 7.73
CA MET A 86 2.72 13.31 7.29
C MET A 86 2.27 11.87 7.01
N MET A 87 1.43 11.29 7.87
CA MET A 87 0.86 9.95 7.68
C MET A 87 0.04 9.86 6.39
N ILE A 88 -0.79 10.85 6.10
CA ILE A 88 -1.59 10.90 4.87
C ILE A 88 -0.69 10.99 3.64
N ALA A 89 0.32 11.86 3.66
CA ALA A 89 1.26 12.00 2.56
C ALA A 89 2.01 10.68 2.29
N GLN A 90 2.52 10.04 3.33
CA GLN A 90 3.19 8.74 3.22
C GLN A 90 2.24 7.64 2.75
N PHE A 91 1.01 7.60 3.25
CA PHE A 91 0.00 6.63 2.80
C PHE A 91 -0.25 6.75 1.29
N ILE A 92 -0.40 7.97 0.76
CA ILE A 92 -0.62 8.22 -0.67
C ILE A 92 0.55 7.71 -1.52
N ILE A 93 1.78 7.81 -1.01
CA ILE A 93 2.99 7.36 -1.72
C ILE A 93 3.14 5.84 -1.63
N ILE A 94 2.99 5.27 -0.44
CA ILE A 94 3.31 3.87 -0.15
C ILE A 94 2.21 2.92 -0.66
N MET A 95 0.94 3.32 -0.54
CA MET A 95 -0.20 2.46 -0.90
C MET A 95 -0.13 1.93 -2.34
N PRO A 96 0.09 2.76 -3.40
CA PRO A 96 0.19 2.24 -4.76
C PRO A 96 1.38 1.29 -4.95
N ILE A 97 2.50 1.52 -4.25
CA ILE A 97 3.69 0.68 -4.33
C ILE A 97 3.41 -0.71 -3.77
N ILE A 98 2.87 -0.79 -2.56
CA ILE A 98 2.50 -2.05 -1.92
C ILE A 98 1.44 -2.77 -2.75
N LEU A 99 0.41 -2.03 -3.21
CA LEU A 99 -0.67 -2.57 -4.02
C LEU A 99 -0.16 -3.19 -5.32
N SER A 100 0.72 -2.49 -6.05
CA SER A 100 1.35 -2.97 -7.28
C SER A 100 2.16 -4.25 -7.05
N LEU A 101 2.97 -4.29 -5.99
CA LEU A 101 3.80 -5.45 -5.67
C LEU A 101 2.96 -6.68 -5.28
N ILE A 102 1.89 -6.48 -4.52
CA ILE A 102 0.97 -7.58 -4.16
C ILE A 102 0.22 -8.07 -5.39
N ILE A 103 -0.31 -7.17 -6.25
CA ILE A 103 -1.01 -7.56 -7.48
C ILE A 103 -0.10 -8.39 -8.36
N ARG A 104 1.13 -7.95 -8.60
CA ARG A 104 2.10 -8.66 -9.43
C ARG A 104 2.37 -10.06 -8.89
N ASN A 105 2.64 -10.18 -7.60
CA ASN A 105 2.88 -11.49 -6.99
C ASN A 105 1.65 -12.41 -7.08
N LEU A 106 0.44 -11.86 -6.84
CA LEU A 106 -0.80 -12.63 -6.96
C LEU A 106 -1.08 -13.04 -8.41
N GLU A 107 -0.83 -12.19 -9.40
CA GLU A 107 -1.04 -12.52 -10.82
C GLU A 107 -0.09 -13.63 -11.31
N GLU A 108 1.13 -13.67 -10.79
CA GLU A 108 2.11 -14.71 -11.11
C GLU A 108 1.79 -16.05 -10.43
N GLU A 109 1.39 -16.03 -9.17
CA GLU A 109 1.30 -17.24 -8.33
C GLU A 109 -0.13 -17.82 -8.25
N TYR A 110 -1.15 -16.97 -8.23
CA TYR A 110 -2.53 -17.42 -8.02
C TYR A 110 -3.03 -18.42 -9.09
N PRO A 111 -2.74 -18.25 -10.40
CA PRO A 111 -3.16 -19.23 -11.41
C PRO A 111 -2.55 -20.61 -11.19
N LEU A 112 -1.28 -20.70 -10.77
CA LEU A 112 -0.60 -21.95 -10.50
C LEU A 112 -1.24 -22.70 -9.32
N PHE A 113 -1.53 -21.97 -8.25
CA PHE A 113 -2.23 -22.52 -7.08
C PHE A 113 -3.69 -22.87 -7.41
N GLU A 114 -4.36 -22.08 -8.25
CA GLU A 114 -5.73 -22.38 -8.67
C GLU A 114 -5.78 -23.69 -9.47
N GLU A 115 -4.88 -23.88 -10.43
CA GLU A 115 -4.82 -25.09 -11.26
C GLU A 115 -4.55 -26.33 -10.42
N GLU A 116 -3.59 -26.27 -9.49
CA GLU A 116 -3.22 -27.36 -8.61
C GLU A 116 -4.34 -27.73 -7.62
N PHE A 117 -4.86 -26.77 -6.86
CA PHE A 117 -5.77 -27.05 -5.75
C PHE A 117 -7.24 -27.13 -6.15
N ARG A 118 -7.61 -26.59 -7.31
CA ARG A 118 -8.98 -26.70 -7.82
C ARG A 118 -9.32 -28.14 -8.20
N SER A 119 -8.34 -28.93 -8.67
CA SER A 119 -8.51 -30.37 -8.93
C SER A 119 -8.88 -31.15 -7.66
N TYR A 120 -8.47 -30.68 -6.48
CA TYR A 120 -8.84 -31.23 -5.17
C TYR A 120 -10.14 -30.65 -4.59
N GLY A 121 -10.88 -29.84 -5.37
CA GLY A 121 -12.16 -29.25 -4.93
C GLY A 121 -12.02 -28.02 -4.00
N ALA A 122 -10.84 -27.42 -3.92
CA ALA A 122 -10.62 -26.25 -3.07
C ALA A 122 -11.39 -25.01 -3.58
N LYS A 123 -12.01 -24.26 -2.65
CA LYS A 123 -12.68 -22.99 -2.95
C LYS A 123 -11.67 -21.85 -3.05
N TYR A 124 -12.00 -20.78 -3.78
CA TYR A 124 -11.16 -19.58 -3.98
C TYR A 124 -10.51 -19.06 -2.68
N PHE A 125 -11.26 -18.97 -1.60
CA PHE A 125 -10.76 -18.49 -0.32
C PHE A 125 -9.72 -19.44 0.32
N GLN A 126 -9.87 -20.75 0.13
CA GLN A 126 -8.92 -21.75 0.61
C GLN A 126 -7.61 -21.67 -0.16
N ILE A 127 -7.70 -21.55 -1.49
CA ILE A 127 -6.53 -21.37 -2.36
C ILE A 127 -5.75 -20.11 -1.97
N LEU A 128 -6.46 -18.99 -1.78
CA LEU A 128 -5.85 -17.74 -1.35
C LEU A 128 -5.16 -17.89 0.01
N LYS A 129 -5.82 -18.52 0.98
CA LYS A 129 -5.25 -18.75 2.31
C LYS A 129 -3.97 -19.61 2.24
N LEU A 130 -3.98 -20.67 1.43
CA LEU A 130 -2.81 -21.54 1.22
C LEU A 130 -1.65 -20.76 0.56
N LEU A 131 -1.94 -19.97 -0.47
CA LEU A 131 -0.97 -19.11 -1.13
C LEU A 131 -0.32 -18.13 -0.15
N LEU A 132 -1.13 -17.49 0.68
CA LEU A 132 -0.64 -16.54 1.69
C LEU A 132 0.26 -17.21 2.73
N LEU A 133 -0.13 -18.38 3.21
CA LEU A 133 0.66 -19.15 4.18
C LEU A 133 1.98 -19.65 3.57
N ASN A 134 1.97 -20.04 2.30
CA ASN A 134 3.17 -20.52 1.62
C ASN A 134 4.14 -19.39 1.26
N LYS A 135 3.61 -18.23 0.87
CA LYS A 135 4.39 -17.07 0.39
C LYS A 135 4.51 -15.94 1.43
N TYR A 136 4.31 -16.20 2.73
CA TYR A 136 4.33 -15.17 3.78
C TYR A 136 5.62 -14.34 3.78
N LYS A 137 6.76 -14.93 3.44
CA LYS A 137 8.05 -14.23 3.34
C LYS A 137 8.02 -13.12 2.28
N VAL A 138 7.35 -13.37 1.14
CA VAL A 138 7.22 -12.39 0.07
C VAL A 138 6.39 -11.19 0.55
N TYR A 139 5.26 -11.43 1.21
CA TYR A 139 4.42 -10.35 1.74
C TYR A 139 5.11 -9.57 2.85
N PHE A 140 5.91 -10.24 3.69
CA PHE A 140 6.75 -9.57 4.68
C PHE A 140 7.81 -8.67 4.01
N THR A 141 8.46 -9.15 2.95
CA THR A 141 9.41 -8.36 2.16
C THR A 141 8.74 -7.15 1.51
N ILE A 142 7.52 -7.30 0.98
CA ILE A 142 6.73 -6.17 0.43
C ILE A 142 6.47 -5.11 1.52
N GLY A 143 6.15 -5.53 2.74
CA GLY A 143 6.01 -4.62 3.89
C GLY A 143 7.29 -3.85 4.20
N ILE A 144 8.44 -4.52 4.18
CA ILE A 144 9.76 -3.87 4.38
C ILE A 144 10.06 -2.87 3.26
N ILE A 145 9.77 -3.22 2.00
CA ILE A 145 9.93 -2.30 0.87
C ILE A 145 9.05 -1.06 1.03
N GLY A 146 7.80 -1.25 1.46
CA GLY A 146 6.89 -0.14 1.77
C GLY A 146 7.45 0.76 2.87
N PHE A 147 7.97 0.18 3.96
CA PHE A 147 8.59 0.92 5.05
C PHE A 147 9.86 1.69 4.61
N GLY A 148 10.67 1.10 3.73
CA GLY A 148 11.85 1.78 3.18
C GLY A 148 11.54 2.95 2.24
N ARG A 149 10.27 3.13 1.87
CA ARG A 149 9.76 4.26 1.06
C ARG A 149 9.02 5.30 1.89
N ALA A 150 8.75 5.01 3.17
CA ALA A 150 8.16 5.92 4.15
C ALA A 150 9.19 6.96 4.63
#